data_3ab4783f50ae2d2dfcb2ef8bf5fafe78
#
_entry.id   3ab4783f50ae2d2dfcb2ef8bf5fafe78
#
_cell.length_a   1.000
_cell.length_b   1.000
_cell.length_c   1.000
_cell.angle_alpha   90.00
_cell.angle_beta   90.00
_cell.angle_gamma   90.00
#
_symmetry.space_group_name_H-M   'P 1'
#
loop_
_entity.id
_entity.type
_entity.pdbx_description
1 polymer ?
#
loop_
_entity_poly.entity_id
_entity_poly.type
_entity_poly.pdbx_seq_one_letter_code
_entity_poly.pdbx_strand_id
1 'polypeptide(L)'
;RGSSVFVLSERGATSSQARLLAQRENEADLVGGVNLGAKDLFLARTLLDLSQTATINDSLKLGKYLLGELGSINTLHKNNVEQASFAVLKAPDIPSALIETAFISNPDEERRLNDDAYQEKLAIAIVRGVRQYFSKHPPSPKNRLAALA
;
A
#
# COMPACT_ATOMS: atom_id res chain seq x y z
N ARG A 1 11.99 3.48 14.02
CA ARG A 1 10.67 3.54 14.65
C ARG A 1 9.73 4.44 13.84
N GLY A 2 8.41 4.29 14.07
CA GLY A 2 7.39 5.09 13.42
C GLY A 2 6.71 4.37 12.26
N SER A 3 5.60 4.94 11.77
CA SER A 3 4.81 4.37 10.69
C SER A 3 5.39 4.73 9.32
N SER A 4 5.19 3.85 8.34
CA SER A 4 5.55 4.06 6.93
C SER A 4 4.40 3.64 6.02
N VAL A 5 4.33 4.22 4.84
CA VAL A 5 3.40 3.82 3.78
C VAL A 5 4.18 3.58 2.50
N PHE A 6 3.93 2.44 1.89
CA PHE A 6 4.58 2.01 0.66
C PHE A 6 3.55 1.76 -0.43
N VAL A 7 3.92 2.02 -1.67
CA VAL A 7 3.16 1.66 -2.86
C VAL A 7 4.07 1.00 -3.90
N LEU A 8 3.46 0.38 -4.90
CA LEU A 8 4.19 -0.29 -5.97
C LEU A 8 5.04 0.69 -6.78
N SER A 9 6.23 0.25 -7.20
CA SER A 9 7.02 0.87 -8.26
C SER A 9 7.50 -0.19 -9.25
N GLU A 10 7.40 0.12 -10.53
CA GLU A 10 8.00 -0.66 -11.62
C GLU A 10 9.43 -0.19 -11.94
N ARG A 11 9.79 1.02 -11.52
CA ARG A 11 11.07 1.67 -11.86
C ARG A 11 12.17 1.50 -10.82
N GLY A 12 11.89 0.73 -9.75
CA GLY A 12 12.82 0.50 -8.63
C GLY A 12 12.36 1.14 -7.33
N ALA A 13 13.16 0.97 -6.29
CA ALA A 13 12.84 1.43 -4.95
C ALA A 13 13.29 2.87 -4.70
N THR A 14 12.50 3.64 -3.97
CA THR A 14 12.82 5.02 -3.57
C THR A 14 13.89 5.10 -2.49
N SER A 15 14.09 4.02 -1.73
CA SER A 15 15.14 3.91 -0.72
C SER A 15 15.68 2.48 -0.62
N SER A 16 16.87 2.34 -0.04
CA SER A 16 17.46 1.01 0.25
C SER A 16 16.58 0.22 1.23
N GLN A 17 15.93 0.90 2.15
CA GLN A 17 15.01 0.29 3.11
C GLN A 17 13.75 -0.23 2.42
N ALA A 18 13.12 0.56 1.53
CA ALA A 18 11.98 0.12 0.74
C ALA A 18 12.33 -1.08 -0.13
N ARG A 19 13.56 -1.11 -0.69
CA ARG A 19 14.07 -2.27 -1.46
C ARG A 19 14.17 -3.51 -0.59
N LEU A 20 14.79 -3.40 0.58
CA LEU A 20 14.98 -4.54 1.50
C LEU A 20 13.64 -5.07 2.00
N LEU A 21 12.70 -4.18 2.35
CA LEU A 21 11.36 -4.58 2.77
C LEU A 21 10.63 -5.32 1.65
N ALA A 22 10.64 -4.78 0.41
CA ALA A 22 10.02 -5.45 -0.73
C ALA A 22 10.63 -6.83 -1.01
N GLN A 23 11.95 -7.01 -0.85
CA GLN A 23 12.59 -8.31 -0.98
C GLN A 23 12.06 -9.30 0.07
N ARG A 24 11.97 -8.90 1.33
CA ARG A 24 11.47 -9.77 2.42
C ARG A 24 10.01 -10.16 2.23
N GLU A 25 9.15 -9.19 1.89
CA GLU A 25 7.74 -9.46 1.62
C GLU A 25 7.56 -10.39 0.42
N ASN A 26 8.29 -10.15 -0.67
CA ASN A 26 8.21 -11.00 -1.86
C ASN A 26 8.73 -12.43 -1.60
N GLU A 27 9.75 -12.60 -0.75
CA GLU A 27 10.25 -13.91 -0.32
C GLU A 27 9.20 -14.65 0.53
N ALA A 28 8.50 -13.95 1.43
CA ALA A 28 7.43 -14.53 2.22
C ALA A 28 6.26 -15.00 1.36
N ASP A 29 5.88 -14.23 0.32
CA ASP A 29 4.82 -14.60 -0.62
C ASP A 29 5.17 -15.86 -1.45
N LEU A 30 6.45 -16.08 -1.77
CA LEU A 30 6.89 -17.29 -2.47
C LEU A 30 6.66 -18.57 -1.66
N VAL A 31 6.78 -18.51 -0.35
CA VAL A 31 6.52 -19.65 0.55
C VAL A 31 5.03 -19.96 0.61
N GLY A 32 4.16 -18.99 0.36
CA GLY A 32 2.69 -19.16 0.31
C GLY A 32 2.12 -19.77 -0.97
N GLY A 33 2.95 -20.06 -1.98
CA GLY A 33 2.55 -20.85 -3.15
C GLY A 33 1.73 -20.14 -4.23
N VAL A 34 1.83 -18.83 -4.37
CA VAL A 34 1.18 -18.09 -5.47
C VAL A 34 2.02 -18.19 -6.73
N ASN A 35 1.68 -19.14 -7.60
CA ASN A 35 2.31 -19.33 -8.91
C ASN A 35 1.59 -18.47 -9.96
N LEU A 36 2.16 -17.32 -10.29
CA LEU A 36 1.68 -16.45 -11.38
C LEU A 36 2.16 -17.02 -12.72
N GLY A 37 1.43 -18.02 -13.24
CA GLY A 37 1.71 -18.63 -14.52
C GLY A 37 1.64 -17.65 -15.68
N ALA A 38 2.74 -17.54 -16.42
CA ALA A 38 2.87 -16.79 -17.64
C ALA A 38 2.02 -17.42 -18.76
N LYS A 39 1.09 -16.68 -19.35
CA LYS A 39 0.64 -16.94 -20.72
C LYS A 39 0.25 -15.66 -21.44
N ASP A 40 1.05 -15.42 -22.48
CA ASP A 40 0.74 -14.78 -23.76
C ASP A 40 0.11 -13.38 -23.70
N LEU A 41 0.87 -12.37 -24.33
CA LEU A 41 0.04 -11.22 -24.71
C LEU A 41 0.85 -9.90 -24.87
N PHE A 42 1.35 -9.68 -26.07
CA PHE A 42 2.03 -8.40 -26.37
C PHE A 42 1.04 -7.20 -26.36
N LEU A 43 -0.19 -7.35 -26.86
CA LEU A 43 -1.22 -6.29 -26.87
C LEU A 43 -1.91 -6.09 -25.51
N ALA A 44 -2.21 -7.16 -24.79
CA ALA A 44 -2.72 -7.09 -23.42
C ALA A 44 -1.67 -6.51 -22.46
N ARG A 45 -0.38 -6.74 -22.70
CA ARG A 45 0.71 -6.20 -21.89
C ARG A 45 0.77 -4.67 -21.96
N THR A 46 0.60 -4.06 -23.14
CA THR A 46 0.62 -2.61 -23.30
C THR A 46 -0.58 -1.92 -22.61
N LEU A 47 -1.77 -2.51 -22.70
CA LEU A 47 -2.97 -2.01 -22.01
C LEU A 47 -2.87 -2.23 -20.49
N LEU A 48 -2.31 -3.35 -20.04
CA LEU A 48 -2.02 -3.62 -18.64
C LEU A 48 -0.98 -2.64 -18.07
N ASP A 49 0.08 -2.34 -18.80
CA ASP A 49 1.13 -1.39 -18.38
C ASP A 49 0.56 0.02 -18.20
N LEU A 50 -0.32 0.47 -19.11
CA LEU A 50 -0.99 1.77 -18.98
C LEU A 50 -1.97 1.79 -17.79
N SER A 51 -2.74 0.73 -17.60
CA SER A 51 -3.66 0.57 -16.48
C SER A 51 -2.88 0.54 -15.16
N GLN A 52 -1.78 -0.20 -15.11
CA GLN A 52 -0.94 -0.30 -13.92
C GLN A 52 -0.26 1.03 -13.57
N THR A 53 0.20 1.80 -14.55
CA THR A 53 0.75 3.15 -14.32
C THR A 53 -0.31 4.09 -13.72
N ALA A 54 -1.55 4.07 -14.23
CA ALA A 54 -2.64 4.86 -13.66
C ALA A 54 -2.96 4.44 -12.23
N THR A 55 -3.02 3.14 -11.97
CA THR A 55 -3.28 2.57 -10.64
C THR A 55 -2.16 2.89 -9.65
N ILE A 56 -0.89 2.87 -10.07
CA ILE A 56 0.24 3.31 -9.22
C ILE A 56 0.10 4.78 -8.84
N ASN A 57 -0.28 5.65 -9.77
CA ASN A 57 -0.52 7.07 -9.47
C ASN A 57 -1.67 7.25 -8.47
N ASP A 58 -2.74 6.49 -8.58
CA ASP A 58 -3.85 6.50 -7.64
C ASP A 58 -3.45 5.90 -6.28
N SER A 59 -2.62 4.87 -6.28
CA SER A 59 -2.00 4.32 -5.06
C SER A 59 -1.14 5.34 -4.33
N LEU A 60 -0.36 6.15 -5.06
CA LEU A 60 0.42 7.26 -4.47
C LEU A 60 -0.48 8.32 -3.82
N LYS A 61 -1.62 8.65 -4.44
CA LYS A 61 -2.60 9.58 -3.85
C LYS A 61 -3.20 8.98 -2.57
N LEU A 62 -3.65 7.72 -2.62
CA LEU A 62 -4.14 6.98 -1.45
C LEU A 62 -3.09 6.97 -0.34
N GLY A 63 -1.84 6.62 -0.67
CA GLY A 63 -0.74 6.57 0.27
C GLY A 63 -0.48 7.91 0.97
N LYS A 64 -0.62 9.03 0.27
CA LYS A 64 -0.47 10.37 0.87
C LYS A 64 -1.53 10.68 1.91
N TYR A 65 -2.80 10.31 1.66
CA TYR A 65 -3.87 10.49 2.66
C TYR A 65 -3.65 9.59 3.87
N LEU A 66 -3.28 8.34 3.66
CA LEU A 66 -2.95 7.40 4.73
C LEU A 66 -1.78 7.91 5.58
N LEU A 67 -0.71 8.35 4.94
CA LEU A 67 0.49 8.87 5.63
C LEU A 67 0.15 10.11 6.47
N GLY A 68 -0.67 11.02 5.93
CA GLY A 68 -1.13 12.22 6.65
C GLY A 68 -1.91 11.88 7.92
N GLU A 69 -2.85 10.95 7.84
CA GLU A 69 -3.65 10.53 9.00
C GLU A 69 -2.80 9.77 10.03
N LEU A 70 -1.91 8.89 9.60
CA LEU A 70 -0.98 8.20 10.49
C LEU A 70 -0.04 9.18 11.20
N GLY A 71 0.44 10.22 10.50
CA GLY A 71 1.28 11.26 11.07
C GLY A 71 0.60 12.10 12.14
N SER A 72 -0.74 12.15 12.17
CA SER A 72 -1.50 12.84 13.22
C SER A 72 -1.55 12.07 14.55
N ILE A 73 -1.29 10.77 14.54
CA ILE A 73 -1.41 9.89 15.71
C ILE A 73 -0.10 9.22 16.12
N ASN A 74 0.87 9.19 15.24
CA ASN A 74 2.15 8.51 15.45
C ASN A 74 3.32 9.27 14.80
N THR A 75 4.53 9.01 15.24
CA THR A 75 5.73 9.44 14.52
C THR A 75 5.80 8.71 13.19
N LEU A 76 6.11 9.41 12.12
CA LEU A 76 6.39 8.79 10.84
C LEU A 76 7.86 8.38 10.76
N HIS A 77 8.12 7.19 10.23
CA HIS A 77 9.48 6.74 9.93
C HIS A 77 10.05 7.51 8.72
N LYS A 78 9.21 7.74 7.72
CA LYS A 78 9.47 8.60 6.55
C LYS A 78 8.29 9.54 6.32
N ASN A 79 8.61 10.79 6.00
CA ASN A 79 7.59 11.82 5.77
C ASN A 79 6.99 11.77 4.35
N ASN A 80 7.42 10.81 3.53
CA ASN A 80 6.94 10.60 2.17
C ASN A 80 6.50 9.16 1.99
N VAL A 81 5.53 8.94 1.09
CA VAL A 81 5.20 7.60 0.61
C VAL A 81 6.41 7.02 -0.11
N GLU A 82 6.83 5.85 0.28
CA GLU A 82 7.93 5.13 -0.35
C GLU A 82 7.42 4.15 -1.42
N GLN A 83 8.29 3.75 -2.33
CA GLN A 83 7.95 2.85 -3.43
C GLN A 83 9.00 1.76 -3.59
N ALA A 84 8.55 0.55 -3.91
CA ALA A 84 9.39 -0.55 -4.34
C ALA A 84 8.57 -1.61 -5.10
N SER A 85 9.24 -2.66 -5.59
CA SER A 85 8.61 -3.75 -6.36
C SER A 85 7.93 -4.77 -5.44
N PHE A 86 6.89 -4.36 -4.72
CA PHE A 86 6.09 -5.25 -3.88
C PHE A 86 5.17 -6.11 -4.73
N ALA A 87 5.35 -7.44 -4.70
CA ALA A 87 4.50 -8.37 -5.45
C ALA A 87 3.04 -8.32 -4.99
N VAL A 88 2.81 -8.22 -3.69
CA VAL A 88 1.48 -8.13 -3.07
C VAL A 88 0.67 -6.89 -3.52
N LEU A 89 1.34 -5.85 -4.01
CA LEU A 89 0.68 -4.61 -4.47
C LEU A 89 0.46 -4.58 -5.99
N LYS A 90 0.74 -5.66 -6.71
CA LYS A 90 0.51 -5.76 -8.15
C LYS A 90 -0.97 -6.01 -8.46
N ALA A 91 -1.76 -4.95 -8.40
CA ALA A 91 -3.16 -4.96 -8.80
C ALA A 91 -3.34 -3.93 -9.94
N PRO A 92 -3.73 -4.34 -11.16
CA PRO A 92 -3.79 -3.44 -12.31
C PRO A 92 -4.97 -2.45 -12.26
N ASP A 93 -5.97 -2.70 -11.43
CA ASP A 93 -7.25 -2.00 -11.40
C ASP A 93 -7.65 -1.46 -10.02
N ILE A 94 -6.87 -1.77 -8.97
CA ILE A 94 -7.18 -1.37 -7.59
C ILE A 94 -6.00 -0.62 -6.98
N PRO A 95 -6.17 0.66 -6.58
CA PRO A 95 -5.17 1.38 -5.80
C PRO A 95 -4.83 0.63 -4.51
N SER A 96 -3.55 0.36 -4.31
CA SER A 96 -3.06 -0.50 -3.23
C SER A 96 -1.91 0.14 -2.47
N ALA A 97 -1.89 -0.01 -1.16
CA ALA A 97 -0.82 0.48 -0.30
C ALA A 97 -0.49 -0.53 0.81
N LEU A 98 0.78 -0.63 1.17
CA LEU A 98 1.27 -1.37 2.33
C LEU A 98 1.56 -0.39 3.46
N ILE A 99 0.99 -0.63 4.63
CA ILE A 99 1.18 0.20 5.82
C ILE A 99 2.00 -0.59 6.83
N GLU A 100 3.18 -0.07 7.16
CA GLU A 100 3.95 -0.51 8.31
C GLU A 100 3.55 0.38 9.49
N THR A 101 2.79 -0.17 10.43
CA THR A 101 2.21 0.62 11.53
C THR A 101 3.22 0.98 12.60
N ALA A 102 4.18 0.08 12.87
CA ALA A 102 5.25 0.26 13.83
C ALA A 102 6.30 -0.86 13.69
N PHE A 103 7.39 -0.77 14.43
CA PHE A 103 8.47 -1.76 14.46
C PHE A 103 8.38 -2.60 15.75
N ILE A 104 8.03 -3.88 15.64
CA ILE A 104 7.97 -4.80 16.80
C ILE A 104 9.32 -5.04 17.46
N SER A 105 10.42 -4.76 16.77
CA SER A 105 11.78 -4.77 17.35
C SER A 105 12.04 -3.62 18.31
N ASN A 106 11.15 -2.61 18.36
CA ASN A 106 11.20 -1.52 19.34
C ASN A 106 10.21 -1.82 20.49
N PRO A 107 10.70 -2.03 21.74
CA PRO A 107 9.83 -2.45 22.85
C PRO A 107 8.71 -1.44 23.20
N ASP A 108 8.90 -0.15 22.92
CA ASP A 108 7.87 0.86 23.17
C ASP A 108 6.77 0.81 22.10
N GLU A 109 7.13 0.53 20.85
CA GLU A 109 6.18 0.37 19.76
C GLU A 109 5.44 -0.95 19.87
N GLU A 110 6.13 -2.04 20.24
CA GLU A 110 5.50 -3.33 20.51
C GLU A 110 4.43 -3.21 21.61
N ARG A 111 4.75 -2.54 22.73
CA ARG A 111 3.77 -2.30 23.80
C ARG A 111 2.53 -1.53 23.32
N ARG A 112 2.71 -0.51 22.47
CA ARG A 112 1.59 0.24 21.91
C ARG A 112 0.75 -0.62 20.97
N LEU A 113 1.37 -1.49 20.15
CA LEU A 113 0.65 -2.39 19.26
C LEU A 113 -0.21 -3.41 20.00
N ASN A 114 0.12 -3.72 21.27
CA ASN A 114 -0.67 -4.57 22.16
C ASN A 114 -1.73 -3.80 22.96
N ASP A 115 -1.86 -2.49 22.78
CA ASP A 115 -2.88 -1.64 23.44
C ASP A 115 -4.09 -1.47 22.52
N ASP A 116 -5.25 -1.96 22.93
CA ASP A 116 -6.51 -1.92 22.18
C ASP A 116 -6.90 -0.49 21.77
N ALA A 117 -6.72 0.49 22.68
CA ALA A 117 -7.03 1.89 22.40
C ALA A 117 -6.10 2.47 21.32
N TYR A 118 -4.86 2.03 21.26
CA TYR A 118 -3.94 2.43 20.20
C TYR A 118 -4.26 1.76 18.86
N GLN A 119 -4.63 0.48 18.89
CA GLN A 119 -5.09 -0.24 17.68
C GLN A 119 -6.33 0.41 17.08
N GLU A 120 -7.29 0.84 17.92
CA GLU A 120 -8.47 1.56 17.47
C GLU A 120 -8.10 2.90 16.80
N LYS A 121 -7.19 3.66 17.40
CA LYS A 121 -6.69 4.92 16.80
C LYS A 121 -6.04 4.69 15.44
N LEU A 122 -5.24 3.64 15.29
CA LEU A 122 -4.64 3.25 14.01
C LEU A 122 -5.72 2.91 12.98
N ALA A 123 -6.70 2.10 13.35
CA ALA A 123 -7.79 1.71 12.47
C ALA A 123 -8.60 2.93 12.01
N ILE A 124 -8.94 3.84 12.92
CA ILE A 124 -9.65 5.09 12.60
C ILE A 124 -8.83 5.96 11.65
N ALA A 125 -7.52 6.11 11.86
CA ALA A 125 -6.66 6.88 10.97
C ALA A 125 -6.61 6.28 9.56
N ILE A 126 -6.48 4.97 9.45
CA ILE A 126 -6.51 4.27 8.15
C ILE A 126 -7.86 4.51 7.44
N VAL A 127 -8.99 4.32 8.14
CA VAL A 127 -10.33 4.55 7.57
C VAL A 127 -10.50 6.01 7.12
N ARG A 128 -10.01 6.98 7.89
CA ARG A 128 -10.05 8.41 7.50
C ARG A 128 -9.25 8.66 6.23
N GLY A 129 -8.04 8.13 6.12
CA GLY A 129 -7.22 8.26 4.93
C GLY A 129 -7.90 7.69 3.67
N VAL A 130 -8.49 6.49 3.79
CA VAL A 130 -9.27 5.87 2.71
C VAL A 130 -10.49 6.72 2.34
N ARG A 131 -11.26 7.20 3.32
CA ARG A 131 -12.42 8.08 3.08
C ARG A 131 -12.04 9.37 2.40
N GLN A 132 -10.94 10.02 2.80
CA GLN A 132 -10.43 11.23 2.16
C GLN A 132 -10.06 10.96 0.71
N TYR A 133 -9.38 9.84 0.44
CA TYR A 133 -9.07 9.44 -0.93
C TYR A 133 -10.36 9.33 -1.77
N PHE A 134 -11.35 8.55 -1.37
CA PHE A 134 -12.59 8.37 -2.13
C PHE A 134 -13.45 9.63 -2.23
N SER A 135 -13.39 10.54 -1.28
CA SER A 135 -14.09 11.83 -1.36
C SER A 135 -13.57 12.71 -2.49
N LYS A 136 -12.26 12.60 -2.80
CA LYS A 136 -11.59 13.37 -3.86
C LYS A 136 -11.47 12.60 -5.18
N HIS A 137 -11.50 11.29 -5.12
CA HIS A 137 -11.34 10.37 -6.25
C HIS A 137 -12.46 9.32 -6.23
N PRO A 138 -13.72 9.72 -6.48
CA PRO A 138 -14.84 8.77 -6.45
C PRO A 138 -14.68 7.72 -7.54
N PRO A 139 -15.03 6.46 -7.26
CA PRO A 139 -14.97 5.40 -8.26
C PRO A 139 -15.86 5.72 -9.47
N SER A 140 -15.41 5.35 -10.66
CA SER A 140 -16.18 5.52 -11.91
C SER A 140 -17.56 4.83 -11.82
N PRO A 141 -18.60 5.37 -12.46
CA PRO A 141 -19.94 4.75 -12.44
C PRO A 141 -19.97 3.29 -12.85
N LYS A 142 -19.05 2.88 -13.74
CA LYS A 142 -18.92 1.46 -14.18
C LYS A 142 -18.50 0.52 -13.05
N ASN A 143 -17.75 1.00 -12.05
CA ASN A 143 -17.32 0.19 -10.91
C ASN A 143 -18.34 0.19 -9.77
N ARG A 144 -19.32 1.10 -9.77
CA ARG A 144 -20.38 1.12 -8.75
C ARG A 144 -21.34 -0.06 -8.88
N LEU A 145 -21.57 -0.58 -10.09
CA LEU A 145 -22.45 -1.72 -10.32
C LEU A 145 -21.81 -3.05 -9.88
N ALA A 146 -20.48 -3.16 -9.94
CA ALA A 146 -19.77 -4.36 -9.49
C ALA A 146 -19.64 -4.45 -7.96
N ALA A 147 -19.76 -3.32 -7.25
CA ALA A 147 -19.71 -3.27 -5.78
C ALA A 147 -21.07 -3.53 -5.10
N LEU A 148 -22.15 -3.65 -5.89
CA LEU A 148 -23.53 -3.90 -5.42
C LEU A 148 -24.05 -5.29 -5.77
N ALA A 149 -23.23 -6.11 -6.43
CA ALA A 149 -23.50 -7.50 -6.77
C ALA A 149 -22.70 -8.45 -5.87
#